data_a4378a7c2c12fac9a856d9127e17a310
#
_entry.id   a4378a7c2c12fac9a856d9127e17a310
#
_cell.length_a   1.000
_cell.length_b   1.000
_cell.length_c   1.000
_cell.angle_alpha   90.00
_cell.angle_beta   90.00
_cell.angle_gamma   90.00
#
_symmetry.space_group_name_H-M   'P 1'
#
loop_
_entity.id
_entity.type
_entity.pdbx_description
1 polymer ?
#
loop_
_entity_poly.entity_id
_entity_poly.type
_entity_poly.pdbx_seq_one_letter_code
_entity_poly.pdbx_strand_id
1 'polypeptide(L)'
;MKRFVWVMMQVSVLLTGLALASVARAETSAIDSPPEVIDLKDIYVRFKVKVFGLTRIMGRFDRLRGELTSATDGEGLAVRMHIDVDSINTDDAWRDDYLRGPTFFKAEHYPHITFSGSCLSYGEKGSGRIVGDLSLHGTTRRVVFEVQAVSVAESGSAGGYQATATIRRSEFGLNTLQHIVSDEVEIIVAMNTDAGE
;
A
#
# COMPACT_ATOMS: atom_id res chain seq x y z
N MET A 1 27.19 -74.91 20.71
CA MET A 1 26.09 -74.05 20.27
C MET A 1 25.72 -72.89 21.20
N LYS A 2 26.40 -72.64 22.31
CA LYS A 2 26.10 -71.57 23.28
C LYS A 2 27.02 -70.34 23.18
N ARG A 3 28.03 -70.37 22.33
CA ARG A 3 28.99 -69.25 22.18
C ARG A 3 28.71 -68.35 20.95
N PHE A 4 27.87 -68.78 20.07
CA PHE A 4 27.54 -68.04 18.85
C PHE A 4 26.38 -67.03 19.03
N VAL A 5 25.54 -67.22 20.00
CA VAL A 5 24.38 -66.34 20.30
C VAL A 5 24.80 -65.10 21.09
N TRP A 6 25.89 -65.15 21.82
CA TRP A 6 26.36 -64.03 22.65
C TRP A 6 27.12 -62.97 21.86
N VAL A 7 27.69 -63.29 20.71
CA VAL A 7 28.41 -62.34 19.85
C VAL A 7 27.43 -61.55 19.01
N MET A 8 26.26 -62.09 18.64
CA MET A 8 25.23 -61.37 17.87
C MET A 8 24.44 -60.35 18.70
N MET A 9 24.43 -60.49 20.03
CA MET A 9 23.68 -59.58 20.92
C MET A 9 24.48 -58.32 21.31
N GLN A 10 25.79 -58.29 21.09
CA GLN A 10 26.65 -57.13 21.39
C GLN A 10 26.77 -56.16 20.21
N VAL A 11 26.49 -56.59 18.99
CA VAL A 11 26.56 -55.74 17.79
C VAL A 11 25.28 -54.90 17.59
N SER A 12 24.16 -55.34 18.16
CA SER A 12 22.87 -54.59 18.04
C SER A 12 22.78 -53.37 18.97
N VAL A 13 23.59 -53.26 20.00
CA VAL A 13 23.50 -52.11 20.94
C VAL A 13 24.40 -50.93 20.53
N LEU A 14 25.35 -51.14 19.60
CA LEU A 14 26.26 -50.08 19.14
C LEU A 14 25.75 -49.33 17.90
N LEU A 15 24.67 -49.76 17.24
CA LEU A 15 24.07 -49.11 16.07
C LEU A 15 22.84 -48.24 16.37
N THR A 16 22.32 -48.26 17.60
CA THR A 16 21.18 -47.42 18.00
C THR A 16 21.59 -46.15 18.74
N GLY A 17 22.88 -45.93 18.98
CA GLY A 17 23.40 -44.75 19.68
C GLY A 17 23.84 -43.59 18.78
N LEU A 18 23.86 -43.74 17.46
CA LEU A 18 24.39 -42.71 16.55
C LEU A 18 23.33 -42.05 15.64
N ALA A 19 22.07 -42.37 15.83
CA ALA A 19 20.96 -41.79 15.00
C ALA A 19 20.13 -40.72 15.71
N LEU A 20 20.48 -40.28 16.92
CA LEU A 20 19.74 -39.31 17.70
C LEU A 20 20.42 -37.93 17.87
N ALA A 21 21.56 -37.72 17.20
CA ALA A 21 22.30 -36.47 17.33
C ALA A 21 22.26 -35.54 16.09
N SER A 22 21.43 -35.81 15.07
CA SER A 22 21.39 -34.97 13.86
C SER A 22 20.01 -34.43 13.49
N VAL A 23 19.05 -34.38 14.40
CA VAL A 23 17.71 -33.81 14.14
C VAL A 23 17.46 -32.48 14.87
N ALA A 24 18.44 -31.95 15.59
CA ALA A 24 18.28 -30.71 16.35
C ALA A 24 19.17 -29.57 15.81
N ARG A 25 19.23 -29.37 14.50
CA ARG A 25 19.92 -28.17 13.98
C ARG A 25 19.42 -27.74 12.59
N ALA A 26 18.13 -27.68 12.43
CA ALA A 26 17.52 -27.13 11.20
C ALA A 26 16.28 -26.32 11.52
N GLU A 27 16.32 -25.49 12.54
CA GLU A 27 15.26 -24.47 12.76
C GLU A 27 15.82 -23.32 13.56
N THR A 28 16.70 -22.50 12.96
CA THR A 28 16.94 -21.13 13.42
C THR A 28 17.74 -20.42 12.33
N SER A 29 17.11 -20.17 11.20
CA SER A 29 17.65 -19.27 10.17
C SER A 29 16.55 -18.81 9.19
N ALA A 30 15.38 -18.49 9.71
CA ALA A 30 14.41 -17.77 8.95
C ALA A 30 13.78 -16.78 9.92
N ILE A 31 14.24 -15.56 9.94
CA ILE A 31 13.57 -14.36 10.44
C ILE A 31 14.64 -13.45 11.04
N ASP A 32 15.41 -12.81 10.17
CA ASP A 32 16.02 -11.51 10.52
C ASP A 32 16.53 -10.78 9.25
N SER A 33 15.79 -10.92 8.15
CA SER A 33 15.94 -9.96 7.07
C SER A 33 14.96 -8.83 7.37
N PRO A 34 15.42 -7.59 7.45
CA PRO A 34 14.48 -6.46 7.58
C PRO A 34 13.48 -6.53 6.41
N PRO A 35 12.23 -6.16 6.63
CA PRO A 35 11.23 -6.18 5.57
C PRO A 35 11.77 -5.38 4.39
N GLU A 36 11.72 -5.97 3.20
CA GLU A 36 12.13 -5.29 1.97
C GLU A 36 11.22 -4.09 1.77
N VAL A 37 11.78 -2.89 1.83
CA VAL A 37 11.07 -1.63 1.58
C VAL A 37 11.27 -1.26 0.13
N ILE A 38 10.19 -1.27 -0.65
CA ILE A 38 10.18 -0.81 -2.03
C ILE A 38 9.70 0.64 -2.03
N ASP A 39 10.58 1.56 -2.39
CA ASP A 39 10.23 2.96 -2.60
C ASP A 39 9.50 3.12 -3.94
N LEU A 40 8.30 3.67 -3.89
CA LEU A 40 7.45 3.86 -5.08
C LEU A 40 7.83 5.19 -5.75
N LYS A 41 8.71 5.15 -6.74
CA LYS A 41 9.26 6.35 -7.39
C LYS A 41 8.30 7.02 -8.39
N ASP A 42 7.52 6.22 -9.13
CA ASP A 42 6.64 6.71 -10.19
C ASP A 42 5.16 6.58 -9.79
N ILE A 43 4.83 7.19 -8.65
CA ILE A 43 3.48 7.20 -8.13
C ILE A 43 2.84 8.57 -8.34
N TYR A 44 1.59 8.56 -8.75
CA TYR A 44 0.78 9.76 -8.98
C TYR A 44 -0.52 9.68 -8.20
N VAL A 45 -0.85 10.72 -7.47
CA VAL A 45 -2.13 10.84 -6.78
C VAL A 45 -2.93 11.96 -7.42
N ARG A 46 -4.09 11.61 -7.95
CA ARG A 46 -5.06 12.52 -8.55
C ARG A 46 -6.39 12.43 -7.82
N PHE A 47 -7.15 13.49 -7.87
CA PHE A 47 -8.53 13.49 -7.39
C PHE A 47 -9.46 14.14 -8.42
N LYS A 48 -10.72 13.72 -8.39
CA LYS A 48 -11.79 14.31 -9.21
C LYS A 48 -12.94 14.68 -8.31
N VAL A 49 -13.49 15.85 -8.53
CA VAL A 49 -14.66 16.38 -7.83
C VAL A 49 -15.62 17.04 -8.81
N LYS A 50 -16.93 16.91 -8.58
CA LYS A 50 -17.94 17.59 -9.37
C LYS A 50 -18.24 18.96 -8.78
N VAL A 51 -18.39 19.97 -9.65
CA VAL A 51 -18.78 21.34 -9.30
C VAL A 51 -20.05 21.68 -10.04
N PHE A 52 -21.03 22.26 -9.35
CA PHE A 52 -22.38 22.51 -9.85
C PHE A 52 -23.07 21.28 -10.47
N GLY A 53 -22.69 20.07 -10.01
CA GLY A 53 -23.23 18.81 -10.50
C GLY A 53 -22.81 18.40 -11.92
N LEU A 54 -22.18 19.28 -12.68
CA LEU A 54 -21.90 19.10 -14.12
C LEU A 54 -20.41 19.12 -14.46
N THR A 55 -19.69 20.12 -13.97
CA THR A 55 -18.27 20.30 -14.28
C THR A 55 -17.41 19.41 -13.38
N ARG A 56 -16.44 18.70 -13.97
CA ARG A 56 -15.44 17.94 -13.21
C ARG A 56 -14.15 18.75 -13.12
N ILE A 57 -13.70 18.99 -11.90
CA ILE A 57 -12.36 19.50 -11.64
C ILE A 57 -11.49 18.31 -11.29
N MET A 58 -10.34 18.26 -11.92
CA MET A 58 -9.26 17.32 -11.58
C MET A 58 -8.14 18.09 -10.92
N GLY A 59 -7.52 17.47 -9.95
CA GLY A 59 -6.30 17.96 -9.32
C GLY A 59 -5.36 16.82 -9.00
N ARG A 60 -4.16 17.19 -8.63
CA ARG A 60 -3.09 16.27 -8.21
C ARG A 60 -2.33 16.84 -7.03
N PHE A 61 -1.48 16.01 -6.47
CA PHE A 61 -0.47 16.44 -5.51
C PHE A 61 0.90 16.20 -6.16
N ASP A 62 1.72 17.23 -6.21
CA ASP A 62 3.02 17.18 -6.90
C ASP A 62 4.15 16.67 -5.99
N ARG A 63 3.96 16.65 -4.65
CA ARG A 63 4.92 16.11 -3.69
C ARG A 63 4.27 15.03 -2.83
N LEU A 64 4.71 13.82 -3.07
CA LEU A 64 4.29 12.64 -2.32
C LEU A 64 5.39 11.59 -2.30
N ARG A 65 5.31 10.67 -1.37
CA ARG A 65 6.13 9.46 -1.31
C ARG A 65 5.27 8.27 -0.91
N GLY A 66 5.62 7.12 -1.43
CA GLY A 66 4.94 5.87 -1.13
C GLY A 66 5.97 4.77 -0.85
N GLU A 67 5.61 3.86 0.04
CA GLU A 67 6.42 2.71 0.41
C GLU A 67 5.55 1.45 0.39
N LEU A 68 6.12 0.37 -0.13
CA LEU A 68 5.58 -0.98 -0.02
C LEU A 68 6.52 -1.80 0.85
N THR A 69 5.97 -2.50 1.80
CA THR A 69 6.72 -3.43 2.64
C THR A 69 6.00 -4.77 2.70
N SER A 70 6.74 -5.85 2.87
CA SER A 70 6.12 -7.13 3.22
C SER A 70 5.36 -6.98 4.53
N ALA A 71 4.15 -7.54 4.62
CA ALA A 71 3.40 -7.52 5.87
C ALA A 71 4.13 -8.33 6.94
N THR A 72 4.05 -7.87 8.19
CA THR A 72 4.80 -8.45 9.33
C THR A 72 4.38 -9.89 9.65
N ASP A 73 3.21 -10.30 9.20
CA ASP A 73 2.66 -11.65 9.33
C ASP A 73 3.05 -12.58 8.16
N GLY A 74 3.84 -12.08 7.19
CA GLY A 74 4.30 -12.84 6.04
C GLY A 74 3.25 -13.06 4.94
N GLU A 75 2.02 -12.61 5.14
CA GLU A 75 0.94 -12.71 4.15
C GLU A 75 0.49 -11.32 3.68
N GLY A 76 1.01 -10.85 2.54
CA GLY A 76 0.55 -9.64 1.88
C GLY A 76 1.57 -8.49 1.83
N LEU A 77 1.11 -7.35 1.38
CA LEU A 77 1.89 -6.12 1.23
C LEU A 77 1.26 -5.01 2.08
N ALA A 78 2.08 -4.35 2.88
CA ALA A 78 1.69 -3.12 3.56
C ALA A 78 2.06 -1.91 2.69
N VAL A 79 1.13 -0.96 2.59
CA VAL A 79 1.26 0.28 1.81
C VAL A 79 1.28 1.46 2.76
N ARG A 80 2.25 2.34 2.60
CA ARG A 80 2.27 3.65 3.28
C ARG A 80 2.41 4.75 2.25
N MET A 81 1.61 5.80 2.42
CA MET A 81 1.64 6.99 1.57
C MET A 81 1.73 8.23 2.43
N HIS A 82 2.52 9.18 1.98
CA HIS A 82 2.67 10.49 2.60
C HIS A 82 2.61 11.55 1.51
N ILE A 83 1.69 12.50 1.63
CA ILE A 83 1.38 13.52 0.63
C ILE A 83 1.43 14.88 1.29
N ASP A 84 2.16 15.82 0.70
CA ASP A 84 2.22 17.20 1.15
C ASP A 84 1.01 17.98 0.64
N VAL A 85 0.19 18.51 1.55
CA VAL A 85 -1.05 19.23 1.21
C VAL A 85 -0.78 20.49 0.41
N ASP A 86 0.31 21.20 0.69
CA ASP A 86 0.68 22.42 0.00
C ASP A 86 1.15 22.21 -1.44
N SER A 87 1.37 20.94 -1.84
CA SER A 87 1.67 20.55 -3.23
C SER A 87 0.44 20.36 -4.11
N ILE A 88 -0.76 20.67 -3.59
CA ILE A 88 -1.99 20.59 -4.37
C ILE A 88 -1.89 21.47 -5.62
N ASN A 89 -2.28 20.88 -6.73
CA ASN A 89 -2.22 21.50 -8.04
C ASN A 89 -3.46 21.12 -8.86
N THR A 90 -4.23 22.10 -9.22
CA THR A 90 -5.45 21.96 -10.03
C THR A 90 -5.33 22.69 -11.37
N ASP A 91 -4.11 23.09 -11.75
CA ASP A 91 -3.78 23.91 -12.91
C ASP A 91 -4.42 25.31 -12.88
N ASP A 92 -4.66 25.84 -11.66
CA ASP A 92 -5.21 27.18 -11.41
C ASP A 92 -4.64 27.70 -10.08
N ALA A 93 -3.68 28.61 -10.14
CA ALA A 93 -2.92 29.09 -8.98
C ALA A 93 -3.82 29.75 -7.91
N TRP A 94 -4.86 30.52 -8.32
CA TRP A 94 -5.77 31.15 -7.39
C TRP A 94 -6.60 30.12 -6.61
N ARG A 95 -7.07 29.08 -7.30
CA ARG A 95 -7.81 27.98 -6.69
C ARG A 95 -6.91 27.17 -5.75
N ASP A 96 -5.69 26.89 -6.15
CA ASP A 96 -4.72 26.16 -5.34
C ASP A 96 -4.40 26.90 -4.04
N ASP A 97 -4.21 28.22 -4.08
CA ASP A 97 -4.01 29.05 -2.88
C ASP A 97 -5.25 29.04 -1.98
N TYR A 98 -6.44 29.11 -2.55
CA TYR A 98 -7.68 28.98 -1.80
C TYR A 98 -7.82 27.63 -1.12
N LEU A 99 -7.47 26.54 -1.83
CA LEU A 99 -7.52 25.18 -1.29
C LEU A 99 -6.53 24.97 -0.14
N ARG A 100 -5.31 25.54 -0.22
CA ARG A 100 -4.34 25.48 0.87
C ARG A 100 -4.77 26.27 2.10
N GLY A 101 -5.60 27.27 1.90
CA GLY A 101 -6.00 28.28 2.88
C GLY A 101 -6.76 27.74 4.09
N PRO A 102 -6.99 28.64 5.09
CA PRO A 102 -7.60 28.29 6.37
C PRO A 102 -9.07 27.88 6.28
N THR A 103 -9.72 28.18 5.18
CA THR A 103 -11.13 27.85 4.95
C THR A 103 -11.33 26.47 4.31
N PHE A 104 -10.26 25.85 3.79
CA PHE A 104 -10.36 24.55 3.13
C PHE A 104 -9.44 23.50 3.77
N PHE A 105 -8.26 23.21 3.20
CA PHE A 105 -7.36 22.19 3.74
C PHE A 105 -6.62 22.60 5.01
N LYS A 106 -6.47 23.89 5.29
CA LYS A 106 -5.68 24.42 6.40
C LYS A 106 -4.26 23.84 6.43
N ALA A 107 -3.55 23.96 5.31
CA ALA A 107 -2.25 23.30 5.10
C ALA A 107 -1.21 23.63 6.19
N GLU A 108 -1.27 24.82 6.78
CA GLU A 108 -0.41 25.19 7.93
C GLU A 108 -0.67 24.34 9.18
N HIS A 109 -1.92 23.88 9.39
CA HIS A 109 -2.30 23.07 10.56
C HIS A 109 -2.28 21.57 10.25
N TYR A 110 -2.61 21.21 9.02
CA TYR A 110 -2.66 19.85 8.55
C TYR A 110 -1.80 19.69 7.27
N PRO A 111 -0.47 19.76 7.43
CA PRO A 111 0.45 19.82 6.28
C PRO A 111 0.48 18.52 5.47
N HIS A 112 -0.01 17.41 6.03
CA HIS A 112 0.13 16.10 5.41
C HIS A 112 -1.18 15.34 5.35
N ILE A 113 -1.36 14.61 4.25
CA ILE A 113 -2.32 13.52 4.10
C ILE A 113 -1.51 12.22 4.18
N THR A 114 -1.98 11.27 4.99
CA THR A 114 -1.30 9.97 5.11
C THR A 114 -2.28 8.83 4.89
N PHE A 115 -1.80 7.75 4.31
CA PHE A 115 -2.52 6.50 4.20
C PHE A 115 -1.63 5.36 4.68
N SER A 116 -2.21 4.47 5.48
CA SER A 116 -1.55 3.23 5.92
C SER A 116 -2.54 2.08 5.77
N GLY A 117 -2.20 1.12 4.94
CA GLY A 117 -3.10 0.01 4.63
C GLY A 117 -2.36 -1.25 4.25
N SER A 118 -3.13 -2.31 4.03
CA SER A 118 -2.61 -3.59 3.57
C SER A 118 -3.42 -4.11 2.38
N CYS A 119 -2.75 -4.84 1.50
CA CYS A 119 -3.38 -5.53 0.41
C CYS A 119 -3.99 -6.83 0.94
N LEU A 120 -5.33 -6.96 0.88
CA LEU A 120 -6.05 -8.09 1.44
C LEU A 120 -6.22 -9.27 0.46
N SER A 121 -6.12 -9.02 -0.83
CA SER A 121 -6.25 -10.08 -1.83
C SER A 121 -5.71 -9.65 -3.18
N TYR A 122 -4.97 -10.55 -3.81
CA TYR A 122 -4.70 -10.50 -5.23
C TYR A 122 -5.66 -11.45 -5.92
N GLY A 123 -6.55 -10.90 -6.74
CA GLY A 123 -7.43 -11.67 -7.62
C GLY A 123 -6.71 -12.10 -8.89
N GLU A 124 -7.33 -12.97 -9.64
CA GLU A 124 -6.87 -13.29 -11.00
C GLU A 124 -6.79 -11.99 -11.84
N LYS A 125 -5.77 -11.88 -12.69
CA LYS A 125 -5.53 -10.75 -13.60
C LYS A 125 -5.08 -9.43 -12.95
N GLY A 126 -4.40 -9.47 -11.78
CA GLY A 126 -3.84 -8.25 -11.17
C GLY A 126 -4.87 -7.30 -10.57
N SER A 127 -6.06 -7.79 -10.24
CA SER A 127 -7.04 -7.05 -9.44
C SER A 127 -6.82 -7.31 -7.96
N GLY A 128 -7.10 -6.33 -7.11
CA GLY A 128 -6.94 -6.47 -5.68
C GLY A 128 -7.67 -5.37 -4.90
N ARG A 129 -7.57 -5.45 -3.58
CA ARG A 129 -8.13 -4.46 -2.67
C ARG A 129 -7.10 -4.08 -1.63
N ILE A 130 -6.93 -2.79 -1.43
CA ILE A 130 -6.13 -2.24 -0.35
C ILE A 130 -7.09 -1.60 0.65
N VAL A 131 -7.04 -2.06 1.89
CA VAL A 131 -7.85 -1.51 2.97
C VAL A 131 -6.93 -0.85 3.98
N GLY A 132 -7.21 0.38 4.34
CA GLY A 132 -6.35 1.13 5.24
C GLY A 132 -7.02 2.36 5.82
N ASP A 133 -6.26 3.05 6.62
CA ASP A 133 -6.66 4.26 7.32
C ASP A 133 -6.10 5.49 6.58
N LEU A 134 -6.99 6.34 6.09
CA LEU A 134 -6.70 7.62 5.48
C LEU A 134 -6.84 8.72 6.54
N SER A 135 -5.76 9.46 6.78
CA SER A 135 -5.76 10.65 7.63
C SER A 135 -5.71 11.90 6.76
N LEU A 136 -6.73 12.70 6.84
CA LEU A 136 -6.93 13.92 6.06
C LEU A 136 -7.55 14.98 6.95
N HIS A 137 -7.01 16.21 6.92
CA HIS A 137 -7.53 17.35 7.68
C HIS A 137 -7.75 17.03 9.18
N GLY A 138 -6.81 16.30 9.78
CA GLY A 138 -6.86 15.90 11.20
C GLY A 138 -7.87 14.79 11.53
N THR A 139 -8.54 14.23 10.54
CA THR A 139 -9.52 13.14 10.74
C THR A 139 -9.05 11.87 10.04
N THR A 140 -9.15 10.74 10.73
CA THR A 140 -8.78 9.42 10.17
C THR A 140 -10.04 8.60 9.92
N ARG A 141 -10.13 7.99 8.73
CA ARG A 141 -11.22 7.09 8.32
C ARG A 141 -10.66 5.90 7.56
N ARG A 142 -11.34 4.77 7.72
CA ARG A 142 -11.04 3.57 6.96
C ARG A 142 -11.54 3.72 5.52
N VAL A 143 -10.67 3.45 4.56
CA VAL A 143 -10.93 3.57 3.12
C VAL A 143 -10.52 2.28 2.43
N VAL A 144 -11.28 1.91 1.40
CA VAL A 144 -11.00 0.76 0.54
C VAL A 144 -10.66 1.28 -0.86
N PHE A 145 -9.50 0.90 -1.34
CA PHE A 145 -9.09 1.12 -2.71
C PHE A 145 -9.26 -0.17 -3.52
N GLU A 146 -9.97 -0.08 -4.63
CA GLU A 146 -10.02 -1.15 -5.63
C GLU A 146 -8.82 -0.99 -6.57
N VAL A 147 -8.01 -2.04 -6.68
CA VAL A 147 -6.77 -2.05 -7.48
C VAL A 147 -7.00 -2.83 -8.76
N GLN A 148 -6.50 -2.31 -9.86
CA GLN A 148 -6.52 -2.95 -11.16
C GLN A 148 -5.16 -2.80 -11.85
N ALA A 149 -4.71 -3.86 -12.51
CA ALA A 149 -3.57 -3.77 -13.42
C ALA A 149 -4.01 -3.01 -14.68
N VAL A 150 -3.22 -2.03 -15.08
CA VAL A 150 -3.42 -1.27 -16.31
C VAL A 150 -2.36 -1.69 -17.30
N SER A 151 -2.77 -2.30 -18.42
CA SER A 151 -1.86 -2.55 -19.54
C SER A 151 -1.77 -1.27 -20.38
N VAL A 152 -0.58 -0.74 -20.58
CA VAL A 152 -0.37 0.31 -21.58
C VAL A 152 -0.26 -0.38 -22.95
N ALA A 153 -1.40 -0.61 -23.57
CA ALA A 153 -1.44 -1.00 -24.97
C ALA A 153 -0.99 0.22 -25.79
N GLU A 154 0.03 0.06 -26.61
CA GLU A 154 0.49 0.88 -27.74
C GLU A 154 1.87 1.59 -27.63
N SER A 155 2.53 1.67 -26.48
CA SER A 155 3.86 2.30 -26.42
C SER A 155 5.02 1.45 -25.91
N GLY A 156 4.82 0.14 -25.71
CA GLY A 156 5.91 -0.76 -25.30
C GLY A 156 6.44 -0.53 -23.87
N SER A 157 5.79 0.33 -23.10
CA SER A 157 6.12 0.57 -21.70
C SER A 157 5.50 -0.51 -20.80
N ALA A 158 6.18 -0.84 -19.73
CA ALA A 158 5.72 -1.77 -18.72
C ALA A 158 4.34 -1.42 -18.20
N GLY A 159 3.55 -2.41 -17.85
CA GLY A 159 2.24 -2.22 -17.25
C GLY A 159 2.32 -1.48 -15.92
N GLY A 160 1.20 -0.98 -15.43
CA GLY A 160 1.11 -0.29 -14.17
C GLY A 160 -0.06 -0.79 -13.33
N TYR A 161 -0.22 -0.23 -12.15
CA TYR A 161 -1.38 -0.47 -11.30
C TYR A 161 -2.11 0.84 -11.06
N GLN A 162 -3.42 0.76 -11.02
CA GLN A 162 -4.27 1.87 -10.64
C GLN A 162 -5.15 1.45 -9.46
N ALA A 163 -5.12 2.24 -8.40
CA ALA A 163 -6.00 2.08 -7.25
C ALA A 163 -7.01 3.24 -7.21
N THR A 164 -8.29 2.93 -7.02
CA THR A 164 -9.36 3.93 -6.98
C THR A 164 -10.19 3.80 -5.72
N ALA A 165 -10.57 4.94 -5.14
CA ALA A 165 -11.52 5.00 -4.03
C ALA A 165 -12.40 6.24 -4.18
N THR A 166 -13.62 6.18 -3.64
CA THR A 166 -14.48 7.35 -3.47
C THR A 166 -14.65 7.62 -1.99
N ILE A 167 -14.38 8.85 -1.57
CA ILE A 167 -14.57 9.31 -0.19
C ILE A 167 -15.60 10.43 -0.14
N ARG A 168 -16.16 10.67 1.03
CA ARG A 168 -16.96 11.87 1.33
C ARG A 168 -16.09 12.87 2.07
N ARG A 169 -15.84 14.02 1.44
CA ARG A 169 -14.98 15.05 2.03
C ARG A 169 -15.54 15.62 3.34
N SER A 170 -16.87 15.61 3.52
CA SER A 170 -17.53 16.01 4.76
C SER A 170 -17.14 15.13 5.95
N GLU A 171 -16.88 13.83 5.75
CA GLU A 171 -16.43 12.91 6.79
C GLU A 171 -15.03 13.25 7.35
N PHE A 172 -14.29 14.09 6.62
CA PHE A 172 -12.98 14.62 7.01
C PHE A 172 -13.04 16.10 7.43
N GLY A 173 -14.24 16.64 7.65
CA GLY A 173 -14.43 18.03 8.07
C GLY A 173 -14.22 19.07 6.98
N LEU A 174 -14.09 18.66 5.71
CA LEU A 174 -13.99 19.57 4.56
C LEU A 174 -15.38 19.99 4.06
N ASN A 175 -16.03 20.88 4.81
CA ASN A 175 -17.43 21.25 4.61
C ASN A 175 -17.62 22.53 3.78
N THR A 176 -16.55 23.16 3.33
CA THR A 176 -16.60 24.41 2.58
C THR A 176 -17.25 24.20 1.21
N LEU A 177 -18.08 25.14 0.76
CA LEU A 177 -18.76 25.13 -0.55
C LEU A 177 -19.65 23.89 -0.79
N GLN A 178 -20.34 23.36 0.23
CA GLN A 178 -21.17 22.15 0.14
C GLN A 178 -22.25 22.19 -0.94
N HIS A 179 -22.78 23.38 -1.26
CA HIS A 179 -23.82 23.55 -2.30
C HIS A 179 -23.26 23.65 -3.71
N ILE A 180 -21.95 23.83 -3.84
CA ILE A 180 -21.28 24.05 -5.11
C ILE A 180 -20.43 22.85 -5.48
N VAL A 181 -19.68 22.34 -4.52
CA VAL A 181 -18.72 21.24 -4.69
C VAL A 181 -19.31 19.97 -4.10
N SER A 182 -19.34 18.91 -4.89
CA SER A 182 -19.82 17.58 -4.51
C SER A 182 -19.12 17.09 -3.23
N ASP A 183 -19.87 16.38 -2.40
CA ASP A 183 -19.31 15.72 -1.21
C ASP A 183 -18.43 14.53 -1.61
N GLU A 184 -18.79 13.84 -2.67
CA GLU A 184 -18.02 12.72 -3.20
C GLU A 184 -16.79 13.19 -3.97
N VAL A 185 -15.64 12.64 -3.60
CA VAL A 185 -14.34 12.84 -4.25
C VAL A 185 -13.78 11.49 -4.66
N GLU A 186 -13.54 11.31 -5.96
CA GLU A 186 -12.83 10.14 -6.49
C GLU A 186 -11.34 10.36 -6.33
N ILE A 187 -10.65 9.43 -5.67
CA ILE A 187 -9.19 9.38 -5.53
C ILE A 187 -8.65 8.33 -6.47
N ILE A 188 -7.62 8.67 -7.22
CA ILE A 188 -6.94 7.80 -8.17
C ILE A 188 -5.46 7.82 -7.84
N VAL A 189 -4.92 6.66 -7.50
CA VAL A 189 -3.49 6.45 -7.32
C VAL A 189 -3.01 5.58 -8.47
N ALA A 190 -2.05 6.04 -9.22
CA ALA A 190 -1.45 5.29 -10.31
C ALA A 190 0.06 5.10 -10.04
N MET A 191 0.54 3.92 -10.36
CA MET A 191 1.95 3.54 -10.26
C MET A 191 2.35 2.90 -11.58
N ASN A 192 3.41 3.44 -12.19
CA ASN A 192 4.05 2.80 -13.34
C ASN A 192 5.06 1.77 -12.81
N THR A 193 4.97 0.55 -13.28
CA THR A 193 6.01 -0.44 -13.07
C THR A 193 6.91 -0.41 -14.31
N ASP A 194 8.02 0.30 -14.23
CA ASP A 194 9.07 0.08 -15.20
C ASP A 194 9.58 -1.34 -14.98
N ALA A 195 9.51 -2.15 -16.03
CA ALA A 195 10.19 -3.42 -16.04
C ALA A 195 11.68 -3.09 -15.88
N GLY A 196 12.23 -3.32 -14.69
CA GLY A 196 13.63 -3.11 -14.42
C GLY A 196 14.49 -3.88 -15.44
N GLU A 197 15.33 -3.15 -16.13
CA GLU A 197 16.47 -3.71 -16.85
C GLU A 197 17.46 -4.34 -15.86
#